data_45063c292aec0389b86da13ab3fcb814
#
_entry.id   45063c292aec0389b86da13ab3fcb814
#
_cell.length_a   1.000
_cell.length_b   1.000
_cell.length_c   1.000
_cell.angle_alpha   90.00
_cell.angle_beta   90.00
_cell.angle_gamma   90.00
#
_symmetry.space_group_name_H-M   'P 1'
#
loop_
_entity.id
_entity.type
_entity.pdbx_description
1 polymer ?
#
loop_
_entity_poly.entity_id
_entity_poly.type
_entity_poly.pdbx_seq_one_letter_code
_entity_poly.pdbx_strand_id
1 'polypeptide(L)'
;MVALGICCTLFILIQNPASAAETELQEEKLSLNARAAVLMDADSGRILYGKETKEPLPMASTTKIMTCIVALEETKENMACTASEQAAHQPQVKLGMQTGETFYLKDLLYSLMLESHNDTAVCIAENVAGSVEDFAEKMNAKAREIGCEDTYYISPNGLDGEDAEGVHHTTAADLALVLRYCITQSPQAEAFLEITGTAQYTFTDISGKHSYSCANHNAFLWMMDGALTGKTGFTAKAGYCYVGALQKDDRLLIVSLLACGWPGHRSWKWADTRTLMDYGLEQYHLSVLESGKTRIVPAAVENGIKNQVELIEEH
;
A
#
# COMPACT_ATOMS: atom_id res chain seq x y z
N MET A 1 -4.10 -45.65 -73.91
CA MET A 1 -3.97 -46.34 -72.62
C MET A 1 -3.32 -45.36 -71.66
N VAL A 2 -4.12 -44.81 -70.75
CA VAL A 2 -3.69 -43.78 -69.75
C VAL A 2 -3.67 -44.53 -68.41
N ALA A 3 -2.47 -44.66 -67.81
CA ALA A 3 -2.30 -45.26 -66.51
C ALA A 3 -2.50 -44.21 -65.42
N LEU A 4 -3.51 -44.38 -64.61
CA LEU A 4 -3.84 -43.51 -63.43
C LEU A 4 -2.99 -44.01 -62.25
N GLY A 5 -2.04 -43.16 -61.77
CA GLY A 5 -1.28 -43.42 -60.56
C GLY A 5 -2.04 -42.89 -59.35
N ILE A 6 -2.45 -43.77 -58.45
CA ILE A 6 -3.06 -43.42 -57.16
C ILE A 6 -1.93 -43.15 -56.16
N CYS A 7 -1.80 -41.89 -55.76
CA CYS A 7 -0.89 -41.48 -54.68
C CYS A 7 -1.65 -41.54 -53.33
N CYS A 8 -1.34 -42.61 -52.53
CA CYS A 8 -1.82 -42.72 -51.15
C CYS A 8 -0.94 -41.84 -50.22
N THR A 9 -1.44 -40.68 -49.86
CA THR A 9 -0.87 -39.87 -48.78
C THR A 9 -1.30 -40.41 -47.42
N LEU A 10 -0.35 -40.96 -46.68
CA LEU A 10 -0.53 -41.46 -45.31
C LEU A 10 -0.52 -40.25 -44.38
N PHE A 11 -1.68 -39.83 -43.85
CA PHE A 11 -1.74 -38.87 -42.78
C PHE A 11 -1.43 -39.58 -41.46
N ILE A 12 -0.25 -39.34 -40.91
CA ILE A 12 0.08 -39.68 -39.53
C ILE A 12 -0.51 -38.61 -38.61
N LEU A 13 -1.59 -38.94 -37.92
CA LEU A 13 -2.12 -38.17 -36.82
C LEU A 13 -1.17 -38.31 -35.62
N ILE A 14 -0.32 -37.30 -35.41
CA ILE A 14 0.43 -37.16 -34.16
C ILE A 14 -0.58 -36.67 -33.12
N GLN A 15 -1.10 -37.56 -32.30
CA GLN A 15 -1.81 -37.21 -31.08
C GLN A 15 -0.79 -36.66 -30.11
N ASN A 16 -0.87 -35.35 -29.86
CA ASN A 16 -0.17 -34.68 -28.75
C ASN A 16 -0.87 -35.03 -27.42
N PRO A 17 -0.27 -35.82 -26.52
CA PRO A 17 -0.79 -35.99 -25.17
C PRO A 17 -0.11 -34.97 -24.25
N ALA A 18 -0.48 -33.71 -24.38
CA ALA A 18 -0.15 -32.71 -23.39
C ALA A 18 -1.34 -31.75 -23.27
N SER A 19 -2.49 -32.30 -22.90
CA SER A 19 -3.47 -31.53 -22.16
C SER A 19 -2.91 -31.41 -20.75
N ALA A 20 -2.06 -30.41 -20.51
CA ALA A 20 -1.86 -29.93 -19.19
C ALA A 20 -3.26 -29.43 -18.72
N ALA A 21 -3.85 -30.16 -17.78
CA ALA A 21 -5.00 -29.69 -17.07
C ALA A 21 -4.55 -28.34 -16.42
N GLU A 22 -4.98 -27.23 -17.00
CA GLU A 22 -5.05 -25.98 -16.28
C GLU A 22 -6.02 -26.25 -15.12
N THR A 23 -5.45 -26.61 -13.97
CA THR A 23 -6.16 -26.56 -12.73
C THR A 23 -6.41 -25.07 -12.52
N GLU A 24 -7.60 -24.59 -12.94
CA GLU A 24 -8.13 -23.35 -12.44
C GLU A 24 -8.10 -23.48 -10.91
N LEU A 25 -7.10 -22.85 -10.29
CA LEU A 25 -7.13 -22.59 -8.86
C LEU A 25 -8.41 -21.76 -8.66
N GLN A 26 -9.48 -22.41 -8.21
CA GLN A 26 -10.65 -21.70 -7.71
C GLN A 26 -10.12 -20.82 -6.58
N GLU A 27 -9.97 -19.52 -6.87
CA GLU A 27 -9.70 -18.54 -5.81
C GLU A 27 -10.78 -18.71 -4.75
N GLU A 28 -10.38 -19.15 -3.57
CA GLU A 28 -11.28 -19.29 -2.44
C GLU A 28 -11.86 -17.91 -2.12
N LYS A 29 -13.13 -17.69 -2.44
CA LYS A 29 -13.76 -16.39 -2.27
C LYS A 29 -13.97 -16.13 -0.79
N LEU A 30 -13.03 -15.39 -0.18
CA LEU A 30 -13.14 -14.99 1.22
C LEU A 30 -14.37 -14.12 1.46
N SER A 31 -15.05 -14.37 2.58
CA SER A 31 -16.16 -13.54 3.02
C SER A 31 -15.66 -12.31 3.74
N LEU A 32 -15.51 -11.21 3.01
CA LEU A 32 -15.03 -9.93 3.53
C LEU A 32 -16.13 -8.89 3.60
N ASN A 33 -16.14 -8.12 4.70
CA ASN A 33 -17.07 -7.00 4.92
C ASN A 33 -16.69 -5.75 4.13
N ALA A 34 -15.39 -5.55 3.85
CA ALA A 34 -14.90 -4.44 3.07
C ALA A 34 -15.49 -4.46 1.66
N ARG A 35 -15.82 -3.28 1.11
CA ARG A 35 -16.26 -3.13 -0.28
C ARG A 35 -15.10 -3.41 -1.24
N ALA A 36 -13.94 -2.84 -0.97
CA ALA A 36 -12.71 -3.13 -1.70
C ALA A 36 -11.61 -3.59 -0.74
N ALA A 37 -10.82 -4.58 -1.15
CA ALA A 37 -9.78 -5.17 -0.33
C ALA A 37 -8.61 -5.68 -1.19
N VAL A 38 -7.40 -5.57 -0.64
CA VAL A 38 -6.18 -6.15 -1.22
C VAL A 38 -5.37 -6.81 -0.11
N LEU A 39 -4.83 -7.98 -0.39
CA LEU A 39 -3.68 -8.56 0.27
C LEU A 39 -2.52 -8.55 -0.72
N MET A 40 -1.39 -7.97 -0.36
CA MET A 40 -0.21 -7.82 -1.21
C MET A 40 1.02 -8.42 -0.53
N ASP A 41 1.84 -9.12 -1.29
CA ASP A 41 3.22 -9.40 -0.94
C ASP A 41 4.05 -8.13 -1.16
N ALA A 42 4.62 -7.60 -0.08
CA ALA A 42 5.29 -6.31 -0.15
C ALA A 42 6.65 -6.35 -0.86
N ASP A 43 7.33 -7.49 -0.86
CA ASP A 43 8.63 -7.63 -1.50
C ASP A 43 8.48 -7.55 -3.03
N SER A 44 7.58 -8.33 -3.59
CA SER A 44 7.33 -8.36 -5.03
C SER A 44 6.33 -7.31 -5.52
N GLY A 45 5.43 -6.81 -4.66
CA GLY A 45 4.29 -5.98 -5.03
C GLY A 45 3.13 -6.79 -5.64
N ARG A 46 3.19 -8.12 -5.63
CA ARG A 46 2.15 -9.00 -6.15
C ARG A 46 0.91 -8.98 -5.27
N ILE A 47 -0.27 -8.79 -5.88
CA ILE A 47 -1.54 -8.97 -5.20
C ILE A 47 -1.81 -10.46 -5.05
N LEU A 48 -1.93 -10.93 -3.80
CA LEU A 48 -2.19 -12.32 -3.43
C LEU A 48 -3.69 -12.60 -3.33
N TYR A 49 -4.48 -11.59 -2.93
CA TYR A 49 -5.94 -11.62 -2.92
C TYR A 49 -6.49 -10.24 -3.25
N GLY A 50 -7.57 -10.19 -4.02
CA GLY A 50 -8.21 -8.94 -4.44
C GLY A 50 -9.74 -9.02 -4.46
N LYS A 51 -10.38 -7.95 -3.97
CA LYS A 51 -11.81 -7.69 -4.09
C LYS A 51 -11.98 -6.23 -4.50
N GLU A 52 -12.59 -5.96 -5.66
CA GLU A 52 -12.81 -4.61 -6.20
C GLU A 52 -11.54 -3.73 -6.08
N THR A 53 -10.39 -4.29 -6.46
CA THR A 53 -9.06 -3.74 -6.17
C THR A 53 -8.82 -2.36 -6.76
N LYS A 54 -9.48 -2.05 -7.89
CA LYS A 54 -9.34 -0.79 -8.65
C LYS A 54 -10.56 0.13 -8.53
N GLU A 55 -11.49 -0.16 -7.63
CA GLU A 55 -12.64 0.72 -7.41
C GLU A 55 -12.20 1.99 -6.69
N PRO A 56 -12.42 3.21 -7.27
CA PRO A 56 -12.07 4.47 -6.61
C PRO A 56 -13.06 4.76 -5.48
N LEU A 57 -12.55 4.87 -4.26
CA LEU A 57 -13.34 5.07 -3.05
C LEU A 57 -12.73 6.15 -2.16
N PRO A 58 -13.55 6.87 -1.38
CA PRO A 58 -13.03 7.75 -0.34
C PRO A 58 -12.19 6.95 0.66
N MET A 59 -11.05 7.52 1.05
CA MET A 59 -10.05 6.81 1.85
C MET A 59 -9.95 7.31 3.30
N ALA A 60 -10.63 8.40 3.64
CA ALA A 60 -10.56 9.02 4.96
C ALA A 60 -9.10 9.25 5.42
N SER A 61 -8.83 9.13 6.72
CA SER A 61 -7.50 9.38 7.31
C SER A 61 -6.41 8.35 6.95
N THR A 62 -6.66 7.36 6.09
CA THR A 62 -5.55 6.59 5.50
C THR A 62 -4.67 7.46 4.60
N THR A 63 -5.21 8.58 4.10
CA THR A 63 -4.49 9.69 3.44
C THR A 63 -3.22 10.11 4.20
N LYS A 64 -3.25 10.09 5.54
CA LYS A 64 -2.16 10.59 6.38
C LYS A 64 -0.86 9.79 6.26
N ILE A 65 -0.91 8.59 5.68
CA ILE A 65 0.29 7.84 5.30
C ILE A 65 1.10 8.61 4.25
N MET A 66 0.41 9.10 3.20
CA MET A 66 1.04 9.93 2.17
C MET A 66 1.52 11.26 2.75
N THR A 67 0.74 11.88 3.61
CA THR A 67 1.14 13.12 4.31
C THR A 67 2.41 12.92 5.14
N CYS A 68 2.48 11.81 5.87
CA CYS A 68 3.65 11.49 6.70
C CYS A 68 4.91 11.28 5.84
N ILE A 69 4.83 10.47 4.79
CA ILE A 69 6.01 10.14 4.00
C ILE A 69 6.50 11.33 3.18
N VAL A 70 5.60 12.13 2.59
CA VAL A 70 5.98 13.36 1.88
C VAL A 70 6.65 14.35 2.84
N ALA A 71 6.10 14.53 4.04
CA ALA A 71 6.72 15.42 5.03
C ALA A 71 8.11 14.93 5.47
N LEU A 72 8.30 13.63 5.68
CA LEU A 72 9.59 13.04 6.02
C LEU A 72 10.64 13.21 4.92
N GLU A 73 10.26 13.06 3.66
CA GLU A 73 11.18 13.15 2.52
C GLU A 73 11.53 14.58 2.12
N GLU A 74 10.59 15.51 2.25
CA GLU A 74 10.77 16.92 1.84
C GLU A 74 11.51 17.76 2.88
N THR A 75 11.68 17.29 4.12
CA THR A 75 12.17 18.12 5.21
C THR A 75 13.46 17.60 5.83
N LYS A 76 14.10 18.50 6.58
CA LYS A 76 15.27 18.17 7.42
C LYS A 76 14.81 17.94 8.86
N GLU A 77 15.60 17.17 9.60
CA GLU A 77 15.43 17.02 11.05
C GLU A 77 15.25 18.36 11.77
N ASN A 78 14.39 18.38 12.79
CA ASN A 78 14.13 19.53 13.65
C ASN A 78 13.49 20.75 12.98
N MET A 79 12.79 20.57 11.85
CA MET A 79 11.98 21.65 11.29
C MET A 79 10.91 22.11 12.31
N ALA A 80 10.82 23.41 12.56
CA ALA A 80 9.76 24.00 13.36
C ALA A 80 8.54 24.32 12.46
N CYS A 81 7.35 23.94 12.92
CA CYS A 81 6.07 24.20 12.25
C CYS A 81 5.24 25.12 13.12
N THR A 82 4.72 26.19 12.54
CA THR A 82 3.83 27.14 13.22
C THR A 82 2.40 26.92 12.78
N ALA A 83 1.50 26.76 13.74
CA ALA A 83 0.08 26.60 13.48
C ALA A 83 -0.54 27.89 12.94
N SER A 84 -1.13 27.80 11.76
CA SER A 84 -1.95 28.87 11.16
C SER A 84 -3.35 28.92 11.78
N GLU A 85 -4.11 29.94 11.45
CA GLU A 85 -5.53 30.03 11.77
C GLU A 85 -6.30 28.88 11.08
N GLN A 86 -5.98 28.53 9.84
CA GLN A 86 -6.61 27.44 9.10
C GLN A 86 -6.35 26.09 9.78
N ALA A 87 -5.12 25.82 10.21
CA ALA A 87 -4.80 24.60 10.95
C ALA A 87 -5.56 24.52 12.28
N ALA A 88 -5.52 25.58 13.11
CA ALA A 88 -6.16 25.61 14.42
C ALA A 88 -7.69 25.43 14.38
N HIS A 89 -8.34 25.81 13.25
CA HIS A 89 -9.79 25.69 13.07
C HIS A 89 -10.24 24.39 12.39
N GLN A 90 -9.34 23.42 12.16
CA GLN A 90 -9.73 22.14 11.60
C GLN A 90 -10.76 21.39 12.47
N PRO A 91 -11.66 20.61 11.84
CA PRO A 91 -12.65 19.84 12.59
C PRO A 91 -12.01 18.66 13.33
N GLN A 92 -12.76 18.09 14.27
CA GLN A 92 -12.36 16.87 14.98
C GLN A 92 -12.09 15.68 14.00
N VAL A 93 -11.09 14.83 14.33
CA VAL A 93 -10.23 14.74 15.53
C VAL A 93 -9.08 15.73 15.39
N LYS A 94 -8.70 16.43 16.46
CA LYS A 94 -7.63 17.43 16.41
C LYS A 94 -6.81 17.47 17.71
N LEU A 95 -5.56 17.89 17.61
CA LEU A 95 -4.65 18.15 18.74
C LEU A 95 -5.16 19.31 19.59
N GLY A 96 -5.80 20.27 18.96
CA GLY A 96 -6.30 21.50 19.60
C GLY A 96 -5.26 22.60 19.68
N MET A 97 -4.31 22.62 18.72
CA MET A 97 -3.29 23.67 18.62
C MET A 97 -3.91 25.06 18.51
N GLN A 98 -3.21 26.07 19.04
CA GLN A 98 -3.59 27.46 18.93
C GLN A 98 -2.85 28.16 17.80
N THR A 99 -3.47 29.14 17.15
CA THR A 99 -2.83 29.97 16.13
C THR A 99 -1.54 30.61 16.66
N GLY A 100 -0.43 30.42 15.95
CA GLY A 100 0.89 30.89 16.33
C GLY A 100 1.68 29.95 17.25
N GLU A 101 1.08 28.87 17.73
CA GLU A 101 1.78 27.84 18.48
C GLU A 101 2.75 27.09 17.58
N THR A 102 3.93 26.75 18.10
CA THR A 102 5.01 26.13 17.32
C THR A 102 5.40 24.77 17.88
N PHE A 103 5.67 23.85 16.96
CA PHE A 103 6.03 22.46 17.26
C PHE A 103 7.21 22.01 16.39
N TYR A 104 7.93 20.99 16.83
CA TYR A 104 8.82 20.28 15.91
C TYR A 104 8.01 19.36 14.99
N LEU A 105 8.40 19.29 13.72
CA LEU A 105 7.75 18.43 12.73
C LEU A 105 7.69 16.98 13.21
N LYS A 106 8.77 16.46 13.81
CA LYS A 106 8.80 15.10 14.34
C LYS A 106 7.65 14.85 15.32
N ASP A 107 7.39 15.78 16.23
CA ASP A 107 6.31 15.67 17.23
C ASP A 107 4.93 15.67 16.56
N LEU A 108 4.77 16.51 15.55
CA LEU A 108 3.53 16.54 14.76
C LEU A 108 3.31 15.26 13.97
N LEU A 109 4.36 14.60 13.47
CA LEU A 109 4.23 13.32 12.77
C LEU A 109 3.73 12.19 13.69
N TYR A 110 4.16 12.16 14.96
CA TYR A 110 3.55 11.26 15.96
C TYR A 110 2.08 11.60 16.21
N SER A 111 1.75 12.85 16.40
CA SER A 111 0.37 13.32 16.55
C SER A 111 -0.51 12.92 15.36
N LEU A 112 0.00 13.11 14.15
CA LEU A 112 -0.64 12.76 12.88
C LEU A 112 -0.97 11.26 12.78
N MET A 113 0.01 10.43 13.09
CA MET A 113 -0.12 9.00 12.84
C MET A 113 -0.80 8.24 13.97
N LEU A 114 -0.53 8.57 15.23
CA LEU A 114 -1.07 7.88 16.39
C LEU A 114 -2.53 8.27 16.65
N GLU A 115 -2.83 9.57 16.70
CA GLU A 115 -4.16 10.12 17.03
C GLU A 115 -4.97 10.53 15.80
N SER A 116 -4.31 10.65 14.64
CA SER A 116 -4.99 11.06 13.39
C SER A 116 -5.49 12.53 13.39
N HIS A 117 -4.83 13.43 14.07
CA HIS A 117 -5.24 14.83 14.22
C HIS A 117 -5.28 15.58 12.88
N ASN A 118 -6.39 16.26 12.60
CA ASN A 118 -6.62 16.98 11.33
C ASN A 118 -5.89 18.31 11.27
N ASP A 119 -5.87 19.05 12.38
CA ASP A 119 -5.12 20.30 12.53
C ASP A 119 -3.63 20.08 12.33
N THR A 120 -3.10 18.99 12.87
CA THR A 120 -1.71 18.58 12.68
C THR A 120 -1.38 18.35 11.20
N ALA A 121 -2.26 17.68 10.46
CA ALA A 121 -2.05 17.42 9.02
C ALA A 121 -1.95 18.72 8.22
N VAL A 122 -2.85 19.68 8.49
CA VAL A 122 -2.85 20.99 7.83
C VAL A 122 -1.64 21.81 8.23
N CYS A 123 -1.29 21.85 9.53
CA CYS A 123 -0.09 22.53 10.00
C CYS A 123 1.19 21.99 9.31
N ILE A 124 1.33 20.68 9.19
CA ILE A 124 2.45 20.07 8.46
C ILE A 124 2.45 20.53 6.99
N ALA A 125 1.32 20.43 6.31
CA ALA A 125 1.23 20.75 4.88
C ALA A 125 1.63 22.21 4.59
N GLU A 126 1.09 23.15 5.34
CA GLU A 126 1.39 24.58 5.18
C GLU A 126 2.86 24.92 5.45
N ASN A 127 3.48 24.28 6.45
CA ASN A 127 4.88 24.56 6.77
C ASN A 127 5.86 23.85 5.82
N VAL A 128 5.49 22.70 5.25
CA VAL A 128 6.34 21.93 4.33
C VAL A 128 6.26 22.49 2.90
N ALA A 129 5.08 22.88 2.44
CA ALA A 129 4.86 23.28 1.04
C ALA A 129 4.39 24.73 0.87
N GLY A 130 4.04 25.44 1.95
CA GLY A 130 3.54 26.81 1.90
C GLY A 130 2.02 26.93 1.89
N SER A 131 1.31 25.93 1.36
CA SER A 131 -0.15 25.84 1.37
C SER A 131 -0.63 24.38 1.42
N VAL A 132 -1.91 24.19 1.70
CA VAL A 132 -2.56 22.86 1.61
C VAL A 132 -2.60 22.39 0.17
N GLU A 133 -2.85 23.28 -0.76
CA GLU A 133 -2.95 23.02 -2.20
C GLU A 133 -1.59 22.58 -2.76
N ASP A 134 -0.50 23.31 -2.49
CA ASP A 134 0.85 22.95 -2.94
C ASP A 134 1.29 21.61 -2.33
N PHE A 135 0.86 21.34 -1.08
CA PHE A 135 1.15 20.05 -0.46
C PHE A 135 0.36 18.91 -1.11
N ALA A 136 -0.90 19.14 -1.49
CA ALA A 136 -1.71 18.15 -2.22
C ALA A 136 -1.11 17.85 -3.59
N GLU A 137 -0.55 18.85 -4.29
CA GLU A 137 0.20 18.64 -5.54
C GLU A 137 1.41 17.72 -5.33
N LYS A 138 2.18 17.91 -4.24
CA LYS A 138 3.29 17.01 -3.88
C LYS A 138 2.81 15.59 -3.58
N MET A 139 1.69 15.43 -2.86
CA MET A 139 1.08 14.12 -2.59
C MET A 139 0.67 13.42 -3.89
N ASN A 140 0.05 14.15 -4.82
CA ASN A 140 -0.36 13.62 -6.14
C ASN A 140 0.85 13.29 -7.02
N ALA A 141 1.91 14.10 -6.98
CA ALA A 141 3.17 13.81 -7.67
C ALA A 141 3.81 12.51 -7.13
N LYS A 142 3.86 12.37 -5.81
CA LYS A 142 4.38 11.17 -5.14
C LYS A 142 3.52 9.93 -5.47
N ALA A 143 2.20 10.04 -5.50
CA ALA A 143 1.33 8.93 -5.89
C ALA A 143 1.64 8.44 -7.31
N ARG A 144 1.83 9.35 -8.26
CA ARG A 144 2.26 8.99 -9.63
C ARG A 144 3.64 8.34 -9.67
N GLU A 145 4.60 8.85 -8.89
CA GLU A 145 5.95 8.27 -8.76
C GLU A 145 5.90 6.82 -8.24
N ILE A 146 5.05 6.56 -7.25
CA ILE A 146 4.82 5.22 -6.67
C ILE A 146 4.16 4.26 -7.67
N GLY A 147 3.47 4.79 -8.69
CA GLY A 147 2.74 4.02 -9.68
C GLY A 147 1.26 3.82 -9.34
N CYS A 148 0.66 4.68 -8.50
CA CYS A 148 -0.78 4.69 -8.28
C CYS A 148 -1.49 5.10 -9.58
N GLU A 149 -2.50 4.30 -9.99
CA GLU A 149 -3.23 4.51 -11.23
C GLU A 149 -4.47 5.40 -11.07
N ASP A 150 -5.13 5.32 -9.90
CA ASP A 150 -6.40 5.98 -9.64
C ASP A 150 -6.49 6.49 -8.18
N THR A 151 -5.61 7.45 -7.88
CA THR A 151 -5.51 8.11 -6.58
C THR A 151 -5.41 9.61 -6.76
N TYR A 152 -6.27 10.37 -6.07
CA TYR A 152 -6.27 11.81 -6.09
C TYR A 152 -6.41 12.41 -4.69
N TYR A 153 -5.44 13.22 -4.30
CA TYR A 153 -5.39 13.90 -3.02
C TYR A 153 -5.77 15.37 -3.17
N ILE A 154 -6.73 15.83 -2.35
CA ILE A 154 -7.14 17.24 -2.24
C ILE A 154 -6.68 17.83 -0.91
N SER A 155 -6.59 16.99 0.13
CA SER A 155 -6.25 17.43 1.48
C SER A 155 -5.24 16.50 2.14
N PRO A 156 -4.41 17.02 3.09
CA PRO A 156 -3.45 16.21 3.83
C PRO A 156 -4.09 15.39 4.95
N ASN A 157 -5.33 15.67 5.33
CA ASN A 157 -6.01 15.03 6.47
C ASN A 157 -6.98 13.92 6.06
N GLY A 158 -7.40 13.87 4.79
CA GLY A 158 -8.31 12.85 4.27
C GLY A 158 -9.79 13.13 4.54
N LEU A 159 -10.15 14.36 4.82
CA LEU A 159 -11.56 14.76 4.81
C LEU A 159 -12.09 14.71 3.38
N ASP A 160 -13.36 14.33 3.26
CA ASP A 160 -14.04 14.27 1.97
C ASP A 160 -14.02 15.65 1.31
N GLY A 161 -13.67 15.70 0.04
CA GLY A 161 -13.58 16.94 -0.74
C GLY A 161 -13.67 16.66 -2.24
N GLU A 162 -13.96 17.72 -3.00
CA GLU A 162 -13.94 17.75 -4.45
C GLU A 162 -13.46 19.11 -4.94
N ASP A 163 -12.83 19.15 -6.09
CA ASP A 163 -12.40 20.34 -6.78
C ASP A 163 -12.71 20.22 -8.28
N ALA A 164 -12.13 21.08 -9.10
CA ALA A 164 -12.35 21.10 -10.55
C ALA A 164 -11.77 19.85 -11.25
N GLU A 165 -10.79 19.18 -10.65
CA GLU A 165 -10.08 18.03 -11.22
C GLU A 165 -10.66 16.68 -10.74
N GLY A 166 -11.35 16.64 -9.60
CA GLY A 166 -11.99 15.42 -9.13
C GLY A 166 -12.36 15.42 -7.65
N VAL A 167 -12.60 14.22 -7.15
CA VAL A 167 -12.90 13.96 -5.73
C VAL A 167 -11.71 13.33 -5.04
N HIS A 168 -11.57 13.55 -3.72
CA HIS A 168 -10.54 12.90 -2.90
C HIS A 168 -10.79 11.40 -2.81
N HIS A 169 -9.94 10.57 -3.46
CA HIS A 169 -10.14 9.13 -3.54
C HIS A 169 -8.83 8.35 -3.71
N THR A 170 -8.92 7.05 -3.51
CA THR A 170 -7.89 6.05 -3.86
C THR A 170 -8.55 4.72 -4.19
N THR A 171 -7.75 3.75 -4.64
CA THR A 171 -8.16 2.35 -4.76
C THR A 171 -7.51 1.49 -3.68
N ALA A 172 -8.04 0.28 -3.42
CA ALA A 172 -7.41 -0.63 -2.47
C ALA A 172 -6.00 -1.06 -2.93
N ALA A 173 -5.79 -1.18 -4.25
CA ALA A 173 -4.48 -1.50 -4.82
C ALA A 173 -3.48 -0.35 -4.62
N ASP A 174 -3.88 0.87 -4.94
CA ASP A 174 -3.00 2.05 -4.80
C ASP A 174 -2.64 2.32 -3.33
N LEU A 175 -3.62 2.19 -2.41
CA LEU A 175 -3.35 2.38 -0.99
C LEU A 175 -2.35 1.34 -0.45
N ALA A 176 -2.41 0.10 -0.95
CA ALA A 176 -1.40 -0.92 -0.64
C ALA A 176 -0.02 -0.56 -1.22
N LEU A 177 0.06 -0.03 -2.45
CA LEU A 177 1.30 0.46 -3.06
C LEU A 177 1.90 1.63 -2.29
N VAL A 178 1.08 2.57 -1.82
CA VAL A 178 1.55 3.69 -0.98
C VAL A 178 2.19 3.17 0.31
N LEU A 179 1.54 2.23 1.02
CA LEU A 179 2.13 1.65 2.23
C LEU A 179 3.40 0.85 1.91
N ARG A 180 3.40 0.07 0.83
CA ARG A 180 4.59 -0.65 0.35
C ARG A 180 5.76 0.30 0.14
N TYR A 181 5.55 1.41 -0.57
CA TYR A 181 6.58 2.42 -0.75
C TYR A 181 7.14 2.92 0.59
N CYS A 182 6.26 3.30 1.52
CA CYS A 182 6.66 3.83 2.83
C CYS A 182 7.55 2.88 3.62
N ILE A 183 7.35 1.55 3.51
CA ILE A 183 8.04 0.57 4.36
C ILE A 183 9.18 -0.17 3.66
N THR A 184 9.28 -0.15 2.32
CA THR A 184 10.28 -0.92 1.57
C THR A 184 11.15 -0.10 0.62
N GLN A 185 10.71 1.07 0.18
CA GLN A 185 11.35 1.81 -0.91
C GLN A 185 11.78 3.22 -0.53
N SER A 186 11.06 3.87 0.39
CA SER A 186 11.39 5.21 0.84
C SER A 186 12.71 5.25 1.59
N PRO A 187 13.56 6.28 1.37
CA PRO A 187 14.75 6.52 2.20
C PRO A 187 14.38 6.83 3.67
N GLN A 188 13.11 7.09 3.97
CA GLN A 188 12.58 7.39 5.30
C GLN A 188 11.78 6.21 5.89
N ALA A 189 11.92 5.00 5.35
CA ALA A 189 11.17 3.82 5.79
C ALA A 189 11.36 3.51 7.29
N GLU A 190 12.58 3.62 7.79
CA GLU A 190 12.87 3.39 9.21
C GLU A 190 12.15 4.40 10.11
N ALA A 191 12.24 5.70 9.78
CA ALA A 191 11.55 6.76 10.53
C ALA A 191 10.03 6.61 10.47
N PHE A 192 9.49 6.23 9.30
CA PHE A 192 8.06 5.94 9.15
C PHE A 192 7.61 4.79 10.05
N LEU A 193 8.35 3.69 10.07
CA LEU A 193 8.05 2.53 10.91
C LEU A 193 8.21 2.84 12.41
N GLU A 194 9.24 3.60 12.81
CA GLU A 194 9.40 4.09 14.20
C GLU A 194 8.15 4.85 14.66
N ILE A 195 7.72 5.86 13.87
CA ILE A 195 6.56 6.68 14.22
C ILE A 195 5.30 5.84 14.31
N THR A 196 5.01 5.04 13.29
CA THR A 196 3.73 4.32 13.18
C THR A 196 3.64 3.10 14.09
N GLY A 197 4.77 2.51 14.47
CA GLY A 197 4.86 1.40 15.42
C GLY A 197 4.89 1.82 16.89
N THR A 198 5.09 3.12 17.18
CA THR A 198 5.16 3.63 18.54
C THR A 198 3.80 3.53 19.25
N ALA A 199 3.79 2.99 20.47
CA ALA A 199 2.57 2.80 21.26
C ALA A 199 2.02 4.10 21.85
N GLN A 200 2.91 4.92 22.41
CA GLN A 200 2.59 6.20 23.06
C GLN A 200 3.72 7.19 22.85
N TYR A 201 3.38 8.46 22.68
CA TYR A 201 4.35 9.53 22.52
C TYR A 201 3.89 10.78 23.23
N THR A 202 4.78 11.43 23.98
CA THR A 202 4.49 12.70 24.69
C THR A 202 5.47 13.76 24.26
N PHE A 203 4.97 14.95 23.96
CA PHE A 203 5.76 16.10 23.53
C PHE A 203 5.20 17.40 24.07
N THR A 204 5.93 18.50 23.89
CA THR A 204 5.48 19.85 24.22
C THR A 204 5.52 20.73 22.99
N ASP A 205 4.78 21.83 23.00
CA ASP A 205 5.06 22.93 22.10
C ASP A 205 6.50 23.44 22.33
N ILE A 206 7.10 24.11 21.35
CA ILE A 206 8.49 24.59 21.45
C ILE A 206 8.68 25.56 22.63
N SER A 207 7.64 26.28 23.04
CA SER A 207 7.70 27.16 24.21
C SER A 207 7.69 26.41 25.55
N GLY A 208 7.38 25.12 25.55
CA GLY A 208 7.24 24.28 26.75
C GLY A 208 6.04 24.59 27.62
N LYS A 209 5.06 25.36 27.12
CA LYS A 209 3.87 25.76 27.89
C LYS A 209 2.79 24.70 27.88
N HIS A 210 2.64 23.97 26.77
CA HIS A 210 1.61 22.97 26.62
C HIS A 210 2.24 21.61 26.39
N SER A 211 1.70 20.59 27.05
CA SER A 211 2.13 19.19 26.91
C SER A 211 1.02 18.37 26.29
N TYR A 212 1.38 17.50 25.37
CA TYR A 212 0.47 16.67 24.60
C TYR A 212 0.87 15.20 24.74
N SER A 213 -0.11 14.30 24.77
CA SER A 213 0.12 12.87 24.82
C SER A 213 -0.72 12.18 23.76
N CYS A 214 -0.08 11.33 22.96
CA CYS A 214 -0.69 10.57 21.87
C CYS A 214 -0.59 9.08 22.15
N ALA A 215 -1.68 8.36 21.89
CA ALA A 215 -1.74 6.90 21.97
C ALA A 215 -2.06 6.31 20.60
N ASN A 216 -1.44 5.20 20.25
CA ASN A 216 -1.64 4.58 18.96
C ASN A 216 -2.98 3.83 18.90
N HIS A 217 -3.86 4.24 18.00
CA HIS A 217 -5.17 3.62 17.78
C HIS A 217 -5.16 2.45 16.81
N ASN A 218 -3.99 2.03 16.31
CA ASN A 218 -3.85 0.85 15.46
C ASN A 218 -3.86 -0.44 16.31
N ALA A 219 -5.04 -0.99 16.58
CA ALA A 219 -5.18 -2.21 17.36
C ALA A 219 -4.47 -3.42 16.72
N PHE A 220 -4.19 -3.39 15.41
CA PHE A 220 -3.49 -4.46 14.72
C PHE A 220 -2.10 -4.75 15.30
N LEU A 221 -1.39 -3.74 15.79
CA LEU A 221 -0.07 -3.88 16.42
C LEU A 221 -0.05 -4.86 17.59
N TRP A 222 -1.18 -5.06 18.26
CA TRP A 222 -1.34 -5.99 19.40
C TRP A 222 -2.21 -7.20 19.07
N MET A 223 -2.77 -7.25 17.87
CA MET A 223 -3.72 -8.28 17.46
C MET A 223 -3.03 -9.48 16.82
N MET A 224 -1.93 -9.26 16.10
CA MET A 224 -1.18 -10.30 15.42
C MET A 224 0.32 -10.12 15.66
N ASP A 225 0.99 -11.22 15.95
CA ASP A 225 2.45 -11.26 16.05
C ASP A 225 3.08 -10.94 14.71
N GLY A 226 4.08 -10.03 14.71
CA GLY A 226 4.72 -9.52 13.50
C GLY A 226 4.04 -8.29 12.88
N ALA A 227 2.95 -7.77 13.45
CA ALA A 227 2.35 -6.51 12.98
C ALA A 227 3.33 -5.35 13.13
N LEU A 228 3.58 -4.60 12.03
CA LEU A 228 4.59 -3.54 11.97
C LEU A 228 4.00 -2.15 12.06
N THR A 229 2.96 -1.89 11.30
CA THR A 229 2.43 -0.55 11.05
C THR A 229 0.98 -0.61 10.58
N GLY A 230 0.34 0.54 10.50
CA GLY A 230 -0.96 0.69 9.86
C GLY A 230 -1.62 2.01 10.20
N LYS A 231 -2.68 2.33 9.43
CA LYS A 231 -3.48 3.53 9.61
C LYS A 231 -4.95 3.25 9.43
N THR A 232 -5.74 3.69 10.38
CA THR A 232 -7.21 3.67 10.30
C THR A 232 -7.74 4.96 9.69
N GLY A 233 -8.89 4.87 9.02
CA GLY A 233 -9.65 6.02 8.54
C GLY A 233 -11.14 5.85 8.78
N PHE A 234 -11.86 6.97 8.94
CA PHE A 234 -13.30 6.99 8.96
C PHE A 234 -13.82 8.39 8.59
N THR A 235 -14.72 8.45 7.62
CA THR A 235 -15.67 9.53 7.42
C THR A 235 -17.06 8.92 7.18
N ALA A 236 -18.11 9.74 7.26
CA ALA A 236 -19.46 9.23 6.97
C ALA A 236 -19.57 8.69 5.52
N LYS A 237 -18.85 9.29 4.56
CA LYS A 237 -18.83 8.88 3.16
C LYS A 237 -17.96 7.65 2.92
N ALA A 238 -16.77 7.62 3.52
CA ALA A 238 -15.80 6.54 3.32
C ALA A 238 -16.15 5.24 4.06
N GLY A 239 -16.87 5.30 5.18
CA GLY A 239 -16.94 4.18 6.11
C GLY A 239 -15.59 3.93 6.80
N TYR A 240 -15.42 2.77 7.41
CA TYR A 240 -14.14 2.40 8.01
C TYR A 240 -13.16 1.94 6.93
N CYS A 241 -11.99 2.58 6.90
CA CYS A 241 -10.85 2.23 6.06
C CYS A 241 -9.68 1.80 6.92
N TYR A 242 -8.83 0.94 6.38
CA TYR A 242 -7.62 0.48 7.04
C TYR A 242 -6.56 0.07 6.03
N VAL A 243 -5.31 0.32 6.36
CA VAL A 243 -4.16 -0.27 5.69
C VAL A 243 -3.12 -0.61 6.74
N GLY A 244 -2.46 -1.76 6.62
CA GLY A 244 -1.45 -2.20 7.57
C GLY A 244 -0.54 -3.27 7.02
N ALA A 245 0.62 -3.46 7.67
CA ALA A 245 1.63 -4.43 7.27
C ALA A 245 2.02 -5.35 8.42
N LEU A 246 2.33 -6.60 8.07
CA LEU A 246 2.78 -7.65 8.97
C LEU A 246 4.01 -8.33 8.36
N GLN A 247 5.04 -8.54 9.19
CA GLN A 247 6.19 -9.36 8.82
C GLN A 247 6.22 -10.62 9.68
N LYS A 248 6.20 -11.78 9.04
CA LYS A 248 6.28 -13.08 9.71
C LYS A 248 6.85 -14.14 8.78
N ASP A 249 7.74 -14.97 9.31
CA ASP A 249 8.36 -16.11 8.58
C ASP A 249 8.97 -15.67 7.23
N ASP A 250 9.77 -14.61 7.23
CA ASP A 250 10.41 -14.00 6.06
C ASP A 250 9.43 -13.46 4.98
N ARG A 251 8.16 -13.26 5.34
CA ARG A 251 7.12 -12.68 4.47
C ARG A 251 6.67 -11.34 5.00
N LEU A 252 6.64 -10.36 4.11
CA LEU A 252 6.11 -9.03 4.41
C LEU A 252 4.79 -8.85 3.65
N LEU A 253 3.68 -8.85 4.38
CA LEU A 253 2.33 -8.76 3.84
C LEU A 253 1.69 -7.41 4.15
N ILE A 254 0.96 -6.87 3.17
CA ILE A 254 0.17 -5.65 3.31
C ILE A 254 -1.29 -5.96 3.08
N VAL A 255 -2.16 -5.48 3.96
CA VAL A 255 -3.61 -5.45 3.78
C VAL A 255 -4.08 -4.02 3.57
N SER A 256 -5.01 -3.82 2.63
CA SER A 256 -5.70 -2.56 2.38
C SER A 256 -7.21 -2.82 2.30
N LEU A 257 -8.00 -2.07 3.06
CA LEU A 257 -9.45 -2.21 3.17
C LEU A 257 -10.12 -0.84 3.01
N LEU A 258 -11.07 -0.72 2.08
CA LEU A 258 -11.88 0.48 1.91
C LEU A 258 -13.36 0.15 2.12
N ALA A 259 -14.09 1.11 2.69
CA ALA A 259 -15.52 0.98 2.99
C ALA A 259 -15.86 -0.32 3.74
N CYS A 260 -15.12 -0.61 4.82
CA CYS A 260 -15.28 -1.81 5.65
C CYS A 260 -16.25 -1.56 6.81
N GLY A 261 -17.51 -1.27 6.49
CA GLY A 261 -18.59 -0.99 7.43
C GLY A 261 -18.70 0.47 7.89
N TRP A 262 -19.80 0.75 8.60
CA TRP A 262 -20.15 2.07 9.15
C TRP A 262 -20.43 1.96 10.65
N PRO A 263 -20.88 3.03 11.35
CA PRO A 263 -21.18 2.97 12.78
C PRO A 263 -22.05 1.77 13.15
N GLY A 264 -21.63 1.05 14.21
CA GLY A 264 -22.14 -0.26 14.58
C GLY A 264 -21.24 -1.43 14.15
N HIS A 265 -20.37 -1.24 13.18
CA HIS A 265 -19.51 -2.28 12.60
C HIS A 265 -18.01 -1.96 12.69
N ARG A 266 -17.60 -1.24 13.72
CA ARG A 266 -16.21 -0.76 13.92
C ARG A 266 -15.16 -1.88 13.93
N SER A 267 -15.53 -3.09 14.30
CA SER A 267 -14.62 -4.24 14.39
C SER A 267 -14.41 -4.98 13.07
N TRP A 268 -15.24 -4.74 12.05
CA TRP A 268 -15.17 -5.48 10.78
C TRP A 268 -13.82 -5.37 10.10
N LYS A 269 -13.21 -4.18 10.09
CA LYS A 269 -11.87 -4.00 9.53
C LYS A 269 -10.81 -4.88 10.20
N TRP A 270 -10.94 -5.17 11.52
CA TRP A 270 -10.03 -6.05 12.22
C TRP A 270 -10.26 -7.52 11.90
N ALA A 271 -11.53 -7.92 11.71
CA ALA A 271 -11.88 -9.26 11.27
C ALA A 271 -11.35 -9.52 9.85
N ASP A 272 -11.61 -8.61 8.90
CA ASP A 272 -11.15 -8.73 7.52
C ASP A 272 -9.61 -8.70 7.43
N THR A 273 -8.94 -7.84 8.23
CA THR A 273 -7.48 -7.80 8.32
C THR A 273 -6.92 -9.16 8.74
N ARG A 274 -7.47 -9.75 9.81
CA ARG A 274 -7.03 -11.08 10.29
C ARG A 274 -7.26 -12.14 9.21
N THR A 275 -8.46 -12.18 8.63
CA THR A 275 -8.81 -13.15 7.58
C THR A 275 -7.82 -13.09 6.41
N LEU A 276 -7.48 -11.90 5.93
CA LEU A 276 -6.54 -11.74 4.82
C LEU A 276 -5.10 -12.09 5.20
N MET A 277 -4.64 -11.68 6.39
CA MET A 277 -3.30 -12.01 6.85
C MET A 277 -3.14 -13.51 7.07
N ASP A 278 -4.10 -14.17 7.75
CA ASP A 278 -4.09 -15.62 7.96
C ASP A 278 -4.11 -16.35 6.61
N TYR A 279 -4.96 -15.94 5.66
CA TYR A 279 -5.00 -16.47 4.29
C TYR A 279 -3.63 -16.35 3.60
N GLY A 280 -2.98 -15.20 3.66
CA GLY A 280 -1.64 -15.00 3.09
C GLY A 280 -0.60 -15.89 3.72
N LEU A 281 -0.63 -16.04 5.04
CA LEU A 281 0.31 -16.88 5.79
C LEU A 281 0.09 -18.37 5.57
N GLU A 282 -1.12 -18.82 5.31
CA GLU A 282 -1.47 -20.23 5.12
C GLU A 282 -1.34 -20.69 3.65
N GLN A 283 -1.77 -19.85 2.70
CA GLN A 283 -1.87 -20.23 1.29
C GLN A 283 -0.61 -19.93 0.46
N TYR A 284 0.23 -18.99 0.91
CA TYR A 284 1.42 -18.58 0.16
C TYR A 284 2.69 -18.85 0.94
N HIS A 285 3.66 -19.44 0.27
CA HIS A 285 4.98 -19.72 0.83
C HIS A 285 6.06 -19.13 -0.08
N LEU A 286 7.09 -18.54 0.52
CA LEU A 286 8.26 -18.11 -0.22
C LEU A 286 9.01 -19.38 -0.68
N SER A 287 9.16 -19.52 -1.99
CA SER A 287 9.95 -20.60 -2.59
C SER A 287 11.14 -19.99 -3.31
N VAL A 288 12.33 -20.39 -2.93
CA VAL A 288 13.53 -20.08 -3.69
C VAL A 288 13.54 -21.02 -4.91
N LEU A 289 13.27 -20.44 -6.09
CA LEU A 289 13.52 -21.18 -7.31
C LEU A 289 15.05 -21.29 -7.45
N GLU A 290 15.61 -22.43 -7.04
CA GLU A 290 16.95 -22.76 -7.50
C GLU A 290 16.89 -22.75 -9.03
N SER A 291 17.62 -21.85 -9.66
CA SER A 291 17.91 -21.96 -11.09
C SER A 291 18.70 -23.25 -11.24
N GLY A 292 17.96 -24.37 -11.36
CA GLY A 292 18.59 -25.63 -11.75
C GLY A 292 19.36 -25.30 -13.00
N LYS A 293 20.68 -25.62 -13.02
CA LYS A 293 21.48 -25.47 -14.21
C LYS A 293 20.76 -26.25 -15.33
N THR A 294 19.96 -25.50 -16.10
CA THR A 294 19.31 -26.07 -17.27
C THR A 294 20.44 -26.60 -18.10
N ARG A 295 20.58 -27.94 -18.18
CA ARG A 295 21.61 -28.55 -19.01
C ARG A 295 21.19 -28.28 -20.44
N ILE A 296 21.62 -27.13 -20.96
CA ILE A 296 21.39 -26.76 -22.34
C ILE A 296 22.13 -27.79 -23.17
N VAL A 297 21.38 -28.65 -23.81
CA VAL A 297 21.95 -29.67 -24.70
C VAL A 297 22.40 -28.97 -25.97
N PRO A 298 23.66 -29.15 -26.41
CA PRO A 298 24.11 -28.53 -27.65
C PRO A 298 23.17 -28.87 -28.81
N ALA A 299 22.82 -27.87 -29.61
CA ALA A 299 21.98 -28.07 -30.79
C ALA A 299 22.79 -28.75 -31.92
N ALA A 300 22.24 -29.80 -32.51
CA ALA A 300 22.84 -30.45 -33.70
C ALA A 300 22.73 -29.49 -34.91
N VAL A 301 23.79 -29.36 -35.68
CA VAL A 301 23.84 -28.54 -36.89
C VAL A 301 24.05 -29.43 -38.10
N GLU A 302 23.10 -29.46 -39.02
CA GLU A 302 23.23 -30.12 -40.30
C GLU A 302 23.98 -29.23 -41.29
N ASN A 303 24.99 -29.79 -41.95
CA ASN A 303 25.81 -29.08 -42.95
C ASN A 303 26.64 -27.90 -42.42
N GLY A 304 26.91 -27.82 -41.12
CA GLY A 304 27.78 -26.82 -40.51
C GLY A 304 29.26 -27.30 -40.45
N ILE A 305 30.18 -26.35 -40.19
CA ILE A 305 31.61 -26.64 -39.97
C ILE A 305 31.80 -27.46 -38.69
N LYS A 306 30.85 -27.35 -37.72
CA LYS A 306 30.78 -28.19 -36.51
C LYS A 306 29.42 -28.88 -36.46
N ASN A 307 29.42 -30.13 -36.01
CA ASN A 307 28.19 -30.92 -35.91
C ASN A 307 27.28 -30.53 -34.76
N GLN A 308 27.75 -29.66 -33.85
CA GLN A 308 27.00 -29.14 -32.68
C GLN A 308 27.40 -27.70 -32.38
N VAL A 309 26.46 -26.91 -31.88
CA VAL A 309 26.65 -25.54 -31.37
C VAL A 309 26.27 -25.54 -29.91
N GLU A 310 27.13 -24.97 -29.06
CA GLU A 310 26.81 -24.71 -27.67
C GLU A 310 25.81 -23.53 -27.60
N LEU A 311 24.73 -23.72 -26.87
CA LEU A 311 23.76 -22.70 -26.61
C LEU A 311 24.17 -22.00 -25.30
N ILE A 312 24.10 -20.67 -25.28
CA ILE A 312 24.38 -19.83 -24.10
C ILE A 312 23.05 -19.15 -23.73
N GLU A 313 22.68 -19.22 -22.46
CA GLU A 313 21.58 -18.43 -21.92
C GLU A 313 22.10 -16.99 -21.68
N GLU A 314 21.57 -15.99 -22.38
CA GLU A 314 21.81 -14.58 -22.07
C GLU A 314 20.79 -14.15 -21.02
N HIS A 315 21.28 -13.61 -19.88
CA HIS A 315 20.48 -13.04 -18.79
C HIS A 315 20.20 -11.56 -19.00
#